data_8119fbd89a77bcbd727442dde0a1bf38
#
_entry.id   8119fbd89a77bcbd727442dde0a1bf38
#
_cell.length_a   1.000
_cell.length_b   1.000
_cell.length_c   1.000
_cell.angle_alpha   90.00
_cell.angle_beta   90.00
_cell.angle_gamma   90.00
#
_symmetry.space_group_name_H-M   'P 1'
#
loop_
_entity.id
_entity.type
_entity.pdbx_description
1 polymer ?
#
loop_
_entity_poly.entity_id
_entity_poly.type
_entity_poly.pdbx_seq_one_letter_code
_entity_poly.pdbx_strand_id
1 'polypeptide(L)'
;MCIRDRGRDGANLAESEKFAKQALEMCLGRGGDQAAVKEDGEFKFFGGISSAPDKNNKTRIRMVAKAMLELICNHDKVLIMGHRFGDLDSVGSATGFCCAIRNMVKEAYVVVDPEQNLSKTLINYINENESEHYYITPQEGLERLDDNTLLVVTDTHNPALVESKEILARAKNVVVIDHHRRMVNGIEPTIMSFLEPNASSACELVTALIEYFGEDSNITVHAAEALLAGIMLDTKNFIMKTGVSTFEAAAFLKKKGADTIAVKKLFANSIETYHQKSSLINSAHLYKECAVAYTEESFSEIRIAASQAADELLGITGVKASFVIYETNGVINISARSMGACNVQIVMESLGGGGHLTMAATQLNCSMNEARKRLADAIDEYWENNSQE
;
A
#
# COMPACT_ATOMS: atom_id res chain seq x y z
N MET A 1 8.51 -9.37 24.40
CA MET A 1 7.27 -8.87 23.80
C MET A 1 6.23 -8.70 24.91
N CYS A 2 5.93 -7.48 25.35
CA CYS A 2 4.85 -7.22 26.33
C CYS A 2 3.65 -6.67 25.58
N ILE A 3 2.68 -7.51 25.31
CA ILE A 3 1.38 -7.10 24.79
C ILE A 3 0.54 -6.68 26.00
N ARG A 4 0.11 -5.41 26.07
CA ARG A 4 -0.75 -4.89 27.13
C ARG A 4 -2.00 -4.32 26.47
N ASP A 5 -3.02 -5.17 26.31
CA ASP A 5 -4.29 -4.73 25.76
C ASP A 5 -5.28 -4.48 26.88
N ARG A 6 -6.11 -3.44 26.71
CA ARG A 6 -7.08 -3.02 27.71
C ARG A 6 -8.46 -2.84 27.08
N GLY A 7 -9.48 -3.32 27.80
CA GLY A 7 -10.88 -2.95 27.57
C GLY A 7 -11.29 -1.95 28.64
N ARG A 8 -11.78 -0.77 28.24
CA ARG A 8 -12.33 0.25 29.13
C ARG A 8 -13.80 0.47 28.84
N ASP A 9 -14.49 0.99 29.83
CA ASP A 9 -15.89 1.43 29.76
C ASP A 9 -16.91 0.34 29.33
N GLY A 10 -16.57 -0.93 29.57
CA GLY A 10 -17.55 -2.01 29.51
C GLY A 10 -18.57 -1.88 30.67
N ALA A 11 -19.84 -2.09 30.37
CA ALA A 11 -20.94 -2.03 31.39
C ALA A 11 -20.73 -3.03 32.52
N ASN A 12 -19.89 -4.04 32.35
CA ASN A 12 -19.50 -5.03 33.33
C ASN A 12 -18.14 -5.66 33.01
N LEU A 13 -17.60 -6.47 33.94
CA LEU A 13 -16.31 -7.13 33.78
C LEU A 13 -16.24 -8.05 32.55
N ALA A 14 -17.33 -8.75 32.22
CA ALA A 14 -17.35 -9.64 31.05
C ALA A 14 -17.28 -8.86 29.75
N GLU A 15 -17.88 -7.69 29.67
CA GLU A 15 -17.78 -6.81 28.48
C GLU A 15 -16.41 -6.17 28.38
N SER A 16 -15.82 -5.75 29.48
CA SER A 16 -14.43 -5.24 29.50
C SER A 16 -13.43 -6.34 29.09
N GLU A 17 -13.64 -7.59 29.50
CA GLU A 17 -12.85 -8.74 29.05
C GLU A 17 -13.01 -8.97 27.53
N LYS A 18 -14.24 -8.87 27.00
CA LYS A 18 -14.51 -8.97 25.57
C LYS A 18 -13.77 -7.87 24.79
N PHE A 19 -13.79 -6.63 25.29
CA PHE A 19 -13.06 -5.52 24.67
C PHE A 19 -11.55 -5.75 24.71
N ALA A 20 -11.01 -6.25 25.81
CA ALA A 20 -9.58 -6.57 25.90
C ALA A 20 -9.19 -7.69 24.93
N LYS A 21 -10.01 -8.74 24.76
CA LYS A 21 -9.77 -9.81 23.78
C LYS A 21 -9.79 -9.26 22.34
N GLN A 22 -10.76 -8.41 22.01
CA GLN A 22 -10.83 -7.76 20.70
C GLN A 22 -9.61 -6.85 20.46
N ALA A 23 -9.16 -6.11 21.47
CA ALA A 23 -7.94 -5.30 21.39
C ALA A 23 -6.71 -6.17 21.14
N LEU A 24 -6.59 -7.30 21.84
CA LEU A 24 -5.51 -8.27 21.64
C LEU A 24 -5.50 -8.86 20.22
N GLU A 25 -6.66 -9.33 19.74
CA GLU A 25 -6.80 -9.88 18.39
C GLU A 25 -6.41 -8.84 17.34
N MET A 26 -6.84 -7.59 17.55
CA MET A 26 -6.49 -6.48 16.66
C MET A 26 -4.97 -6.21 16.66
N CYS A 27 -4.32 -6.18 17.82
CA CYS A 27 -2.87 -6.02 17.92
C CYS A 27 -2.10 -7.16 17.24
N LEU A 28 -2.54 -8.40 17.45
CA LEU A 28 -1.92 -9.56 16.82
C LEU A 28 -2.10 -9.55 15.31
N GLY A 29 -3.30 -9.19 14.82
CA GLY A 29 -3.59 -9.04 13.40
C GLY A 29 -2.83 -7.89 12.72
N ARG A 30 -2.28 -6.95 13.49
CA ARG A 30 -1.45 -5.83 13.02
C ARG A 30 0.06 -6.10 13.12
N GLY A 31 0.47 -7.34 13.36
CA GLY A 31 1.87 -7.76 13.46
C GLY A 31 2.42 -7.82 14.89
N GLY A 32 1.60 -7.56 15.90
CA GLY A 32 2.03 -7.51 17.31
C GLY A 32 2.88 -6.26 17.60
N ASP A 33 3.70 -6.32 18.65
CA ASP A 33 4.63 -5.25 19.07
C ASP A 33 3.97 -3.88 19.30
N GLN A 34 2.70 -3.88 19.65
CA GLN A 34 1.91 -2.70 20.01
C GLN A 34 0.91 -3.06 21.10
N ALA A 35 0.37 -2.06 21.76
CA ALA A 35 -0.75 -2.20 22.66
C ALA A 35 -1.99 -1.54 22.07
N ALA A 36 -3.17 -2.13 22.28
CA ALA A 36 -4.43 -1.50 21.95
C ALA A 36 -5.28 -1.29 23.18
N VAL A 37 -6.03 -0.20 23.17
CA VAL A 37 -7.08 0.07 24.16
C VAL A 37 -8.37 0.26 23.39
N LYS A 38 -9.39 -0.53 23.74
CA LYS A 38 -10.75 -0.31 23.26
C LYS A 38 -11.53 0.49 24.31
N GLU A 39 -12.00 1.67 23.93
CA GLU A 39 -12.69 2.65 24.76
C GLU A 39 -13.80 3.30 23.92
N ASP A 40 -15.02 3.39 24.43
CA ASP A 40 -16.19 3.98 23.74
C ASP A 40 -16.46 3.42 22.34
N GLY A 41 -16.13 2.15 22.09
CA GLY A 41 -16.29 1.49 20.79
C GLY A 41 -15.15 1.73 19.81
N GLU A 42 -14.20 2.61 20.11
CA GLU A 42 -13.02 2.92 19.30
C GLU A 42 -11.75 2.20 19.79
N PHE A 43 -10.80 2.01 18.89
CA PHE A 43 -9.49 1.44 19.22
C PHE A 43 -8.41 2.53 19.17
N LYS A 44 -7.64 2.63 20.25
CA LYS A 44 -6.42 3.45 20.32
C LYS A 44 -5.20 2.54 20.34
N PHE A 45 -4.24 2.77 19.48
CA PHE A 45 -3.03 1.96 19.36
C PHE A 45 -1.80 2.72 19.87
N PHE A 46 -0.89 1.99 20.53
CA PHE A 46 0.33 2.53 21.13
C PHE A 46 1.50 1.60 20.81
N GLY A 47 2.63 2.16 20.32
CA GLY A 47 3.82 1.38 19.93
C GLY A 47 3.75 0.91 18.47
N GLY A 48 4.44 -0.19 18.15
CA GLY A 48 4.53 -0.73 16.79
C GLY A 48 5.69 -0.16 15.99
N ILE A 49 6.80 0.16 16.66
CA ILE A 49 8.01 0.74 16.06
C ILE A 49 8.98 -0.36 15.59
N SER A 50 8.98 -1.54 16.20
CA SER A 50 9.89 -2.61 15.82
C SER A 50 9.36 -3.41 14.64
N SER A 51 10.22 -3.66 13.65
CA SER A 51 9.99 -4.69 12.65
C SER A 51 10.10 -6.06 13.34
N ALA A 52 9.02 -6.84 13.33
CA ALA A 52 9.10 -8.22 13.77
C ALA A 52 10.17 -8.95 12.91
N PRO A 53 11.00 -9.87 13.50
CA PRO A 53 11.94 -10.64 12.71
C PRO A 53 11.17 -11.41 11.63
N ASP A 54 11.73 -11.41 10.44
CA ASP A 54 11.20 -12.10 9.26
C ASP A 54 11.14 -13.62 9.59
N LYS A 55 10.04 -14.02 10.22
CA LYS A 55 9.76 -15.43 10.46
C LYS A 55 9.33 -15.99 9.12
N ASN A 56 10.28 -16.61 8.44
CA ASN A 56 10.08 -17.36 7.21
C ASN A 56 8.83 -18.27 7.35
N ASN A 57 7.69 -17.76 6.94
CA ASN A 57 6.40 -18.40 7.17
C ASN A 57 5.99 -19.25 5.94
N LYS A 58 7.00 -19.91 5.28
CA LYS A 58 6.80 -20.73 4.09
C LYS A 58 5.70 -21.78 4.30
N THR A 59 5.58 -22.34 5.50
CA THR A 59 4.52 -23.30 5.83
C THR A 59 3.13 -22.64 5.76
N ARG A 60 2.98 -21.44 6.30
CA ARG A 60 1.70 -20.71 6.25
C ARG A 60 1.36 -20.30 4.83
N ILE A 61 2.31 -19.74 4.07
CA ILE A 61 2.11 -19.36 2.67
C ILE A 61 1.68 -20.58 1.84
N ARG A 62 2.34 -21.74 2.04
CA ARG A 62 1.98 -22.99 1.36
C ARG A 62 0.56 -23.46 1.69
N MET A 63 0.15 -23.34 2.95
CA MET A 63 -1.23 -23.68 3.37
C MET A 63 -2.25 -22.74 2.73
N VAL A 64 -1.98 -21.43 2.75
CA VAL A 64 -2.84 -20.41 2.13
C VAL A 64 -2.92 -20.63 0.61
N ALA A 65 -1.79 -20.88 -0.06
CA ALA A 65 -1.76 -21.14 -1.49
C ALA A 65 -2.61 -22.38 -1.87
N LYS A 66 -2.53 -23.46 -1.07
CA LYS A 66 -3.35 -24.65 -1.29
C LYS A 66 -4.85 -24.35 -1.13
N ALA A 67 -5.23 -23.65 -0.08
CA ALA A 67 -6.62 -23.28 0.15
C ALA A 67 -7.13 -22.30 -0.93
N MET A 68 -6.28 -21.38 -1.40
CA MET A 68 -6.59 -20.49 -2.52
C MET A 68 -6.85 -21.27 -3.81
N LEU A 69 -6.01 -22.26 -4.14
CA LEU A 69 -6.21 -23.12 -5.30
C LEU A 69 -7.54 -23.87 -5.22
N GLU A 70 -7.90 -24.40 -4.06
CA GLU A 70 -9.19 -25.07 -3.86
C GLU A 70 -10.37 -24.10 -4.12
N LEU A 71 -10.27 -22.86 -3.67
CA LEU A 71 -11.27 -21.84 -3.95
C LEU A 71 -11.33 -21.50 -5.45
N ILE A 72 -10.20 -21.30 -6.10
CA ILE A 72 -10.12 -21.00 -7.54
C ILE A 72 -10.76 -22.13 -8.35
N CYS A 73 -10.40 -23.39 -8.08
CA CYS A 73 -10.91 -24.56 -8.82
C CYS A 73 -12.42 -24.81 -8.61
N ASN A 74 -13.00 -24.30 -7.51
CA ASN A 74 -14.42 -24.43 -7.22
C ASN A 74 -15.28 -23.32 -7.85
N HIS A 75 -14.68 -22.34 -8.54
CA HIS A 75 -15.37 -21.23 -9.17
C HIS A 75 -15.09 -21.20 -10.67
N ASP A 76 -16.11 -20.89 -11.48
CA ASP A 76 -15.95 -20.76 -12.93
C ASP A 76 -15.30 -19.46 -13.35
N LYS A 77 -15.48 -18.40 -12.54
CA LYS A 77 -15.03 -17.04 -12.83
C LYS A 77 -14.30 -16.44 -11.66
N VAL A 78 -13.25 -15.69 -11.93
CA VAL A 78 -12.51 -14.91 -10.95
C VAL A 78 -12.42 -13.46 -11.42
N LEU A 79 -12.95 -12.54 -10.61
CA LEU A 79 -12.73 -11.12 -10.77
C LEU A 79 -11.70 -10.67 -9.74
N ILE A 80 -10.71 -9.92 -10.19
CA ILE A 80 -9.64 -9.39 -9.33
C ILE A 80 -9.73 -7.87 -9.38
N MET A 81 -9.69 -7.22 -8.22
CA MET A 81 -9.59 -5.76 -8.17
C MET A 81 -8.70 -5.32 -7.03
N GLY A 82 -8.05 -4.18 -7.19
CA GLY A 82 -7.29 -3.54 -6.14
C GLY A 82 -8.04 -2.34 -5.53
N HIS A 83 -7.29 -1.33 -5.10
CA HIS A 83 -7.86 -0.07 -4.65
C HIS A 83 -8.09 0.90 -5.82
N ARG A 84 -9.07 1.81 -5.67
CA ARG A 84 -9.27 2.91 -6.62
C ARG A 84 -8.01 3.79 -6.69
N PHE A 85 -7.76 4.37 -7.85
CA PHE A 85 -6.48 5.03 -8.14
C PHE A 85 -5.29 4.07 -8.01
N GLY A 86 -5.48 2.81 -8.49
CA GLY A 86 -4.51 1.74 -8.37
C GLY A 86 -3.11 2.15 -8.81
N ASP A 87 -2.13 1.90 -7.95
CA ASP A 87 -0.72 2.08 -8.26
C ASP A 87 -0.09 0.78 -8.83
N LEU A 88 1.23 0.75 -8.98
CA LEU A 88 1.90 -0.40 -9.55
C LEU A 88 1.82 -1.65 -8.65
N ASP A 89 1.63 -1.51 -7.32
CA ASP A 89 1.45 -2.68 -6.46
C ASP A 89 0.03 -3.24 -6.60
N SER A 90 -0.96 -2.36 -6.58
CA SER A 90 -2.37 -2.73 -6.73
C SER A 90 -2.65 -3.39 -8.09
N VAL A 91 -2.27 -2.76 -9.19
CA VAL A 91 -2.50 -3.29 -10.55
C VAL A 91 -1.56 -4.45 -10.86
N GLY A 92 -0.29 -4.39 -10.43
CA GLY A 92 0.69 -5.44 -10.63
C GLY A 92 0.32 -6.74 -9.94
N SER A 93 -0.12 -6.67 -8.67
CA SER A 93 -0.57 -7.85 -7.92
C SER A 93 -1.83 -8.47 -8.54
N ALA A 94 -2.80 -7.65 -8.95
CA ALA A 94 -4.00 -8.13 -9.64
C ALA A 94 -3.66 -8.78 -10.99
N THR A 95 -2.80 -8.16 -11.80
CA THR A 95 -2.36 -8.69 -13.10
C THR A 95 -1.60 -10.00 -12.96
N GLY A 96 -0.62 -10.05 -12.06
CA GLY A 96 0.16 -11.28 -11.82
C GLY A 96 -0.70 -12.43 -11.34
N PHE A 97 -1.64 -12.16 -10.42
CA PHE A 97 -2.58 -13.16 -9.93
C PHE A 97 -3.52 -13.65 -11.05
N CYS A 98 -4.09 -12.73 -11.83
CA CYS A 98 -4.95 -13.06 -12.97
C CYS A 98 -4.22 -13.96 -13.99
N CYS A 99 -3.01 -13.60 -14.38
CA CYS A 99 -2.18 -14.37 -15.29
C CYS A 99 -1.93 -15.80 -14.77
N ALA A 100 -1.58 -15.91 -13.47
CA ALA A 100 -1.26 -17.18 -12.84
C ALA A 100 -2.40 -18.19 -12.81
N ILE A 101 -3.65 -17.72 -12.72
CA ILE A 101 -4.84 -18.57 -12.58
C ILE A 101 -5.63 -18.77 -13.88
N ARG A 102 -5.29 -18.04 -14.93
CA ARG A 102 -6.12 -17.96 -16.15
C ARG A 102 -6.36 -19.29 -16.84
N ASN A 103 -5.41 -20.21 -16.71
CA ASN A 103 -5.56 -21.56 -17.26
C ASN A 103 -6.37 -22.51 -16.35
N MET A 104 -6.73 -22.09 -15.14
CA MET A 104 -7.42 -22.90 -14.14
C MET A 104 -8.93 -22.63 -14.08
N VAL A 105 -9.37 -21.51 -14.63
CA VAL A 105 -10.77 -21.05 -14.61
C VAL A 105 -11.25 -20.70 -16.01
N LYS A 106 -12.57 -20.65 -16.22
CA LYS A 106 -13.14 -20.29 -17.52
C LYS A 106 -12.92 -18.81 -17.85
N GLU A 107 -13.04 -17.94 -16.85
CA GLU A 107 -12.87 -16.50 -17.00
C GLU A 107 -12.10 -15.92 -15.82
N ALA A 108 -11.06 -15.15 -16.10
CA ALA A 108 -10.33 -14.36 -15.09
C ALA A 108 -10.02 -12.96 -15.64
N TYR A 109 -10.42 -11.93 -14.91
CA TYR A 109 -10.23 -10.54 -15.33
C TYR A 109 -9.83 -9.66 -14.15
N VAL A 110 -9.04 -8.64 -14.45
CA VAL A 110 -8.72 -7.53 -13.55
C VAL A 110 -9.72 -6.41 -13.81
N VAL A 111 -10.46 -6.02 -12.78
CA VAL A 111 -11.40 -4.90 -12.84
C VAL A 111 -10.64 -3.62 -12.51
N VAL A 112 -10.63 -2.67 -13.45
CA VAL A 112 -9.93 -1.40 -13.30
C VAL A 112 -10.66 -0.29 -14.06
N ASP A 113 -10.74 0.91 -13.46
CA ASP A 113 -11.22 2.11 -14.17
C ASP A 113 -10.01 2.77 -14.88
N PRO A 114 -9.92 2.70 -16.21
CA PRO A 114 -8.77 3.21 -16.95
C PRO A 114 -8.62 4.73 -16.86
N GLU A 115 -9.70 5.47 -16.54
CA GLU A 115 -9.63 6.92 -16.44
C GLU A 115 -9.05 7.40 -15.11
N GLN A 116 -9.31 6.69 -14.04
CA GLN A 116 -8.88 7.08 -12.69
C GLN A 116 -7.60 6.38 -12.22
N ASN A 117 -7.12 5.38 -12.96
CA ASN A 117 -5.98 4.57 -12.54
C ASN A 117 -4.65 5.33 -12.67
N LEU A 118 -3.78 5.22 -11.66
CA LEU A 118 -2.45 5.82 -11.66
C LEU A 118 -1.41 4.99 -12.41
N SER A 119 -1.71 3.71 -12.70
CA SER A 119 -0.80 2.78 -13.38
C SER A 119 -1.11 2.61 -14.88
N LYS A 120 -1.57 3.67 -15.55
CA LYS A 120 -1.86 3.64 -17.00
C LYS A 120 -0.68 3.11 -17.82
N THR A 121 0.54 3.45 -17.43
CA THR A 121 1.76 2.97 -18.10
C THR A 121 1.87 1.44 -18.04
N LEU A 122 1.59 0.83 -16.88
CA LEU A 122 1.59 -0.63 -16.72
C LEU A 122 0.47 -1.28 -17.51
N ILE A 123 -0.76 -0.74 -17.43
CA ILE A 123 -1.92 -1.27 -18.16
C ILE A 123 -1.66 -1.26 -19.66
N ASN A 124 -1.15 -0.15 -20.20
CA ASN A 124 -0.79 -0.03 -21.61
C ASN A 124 0.33 -1.02 -21.98
N TYR A 125 1.36 -1.12 -21.14
CA TYR A 125 2.46 -2.06 -21.34
C TYR A 125 1.98 -3.52 -21.47
N ILE A 126 1.09 -3.96 -20.58
CA ILE A 126 0.50 -5.30 -20.63
C ILE A 126 -0.36 -5.47 -21.90
N ASN A 127 -1.24 -4.52 -22.21
CA ASN A 127 -2.11 -4.57 -23.39
C ASN A 127 -1.33 -4.61 -24.72
N GLU A 128 -0.16 -3.97 -24.78
CA GLU A 128 0.69 -3.94 -25.99
C GLU A 128 1.51 -5.22 -26.17
N ASN A 129 1.84 -5.93 -25.08
CA ASN A 129 2.77 -7.06 -25.12
C ASN A 129 2.10 -8.42 -24.87
N GLU A 130 0.87 -8.44 -24.35
CA GLU A 130 0.10 -9.67 -24.16
C GLU A 130 -1.00 -9.81 -25.20
N SER A 131 -1.17 -11.02 -25.73
CA SER A 131 -2.24 -11.30 -26.69
C SER A 131 -3.61 -11.43 -26.05
N GLU A 132 -3.65 -11.66 -24.74
CA GLU A 132 -4.86 -11.84 -23.96
C GLU A 132 -5.32 -10.56 -23.29
N HIS A 133 -6.62 -10.37 -23.23
CA HIS A 133 -7.23 -9.22 -22.60
C HIS A 133 -7.41 -9.46 -21.09
N TYR A 134 -6.65 -8.73 -20.27
CA TYR A 134 -6.68 -8.86 -18.80
C TYR A 134 -7.67 -7.92 -18.15
N TYR A 135 -7.82 -6.71 -18.66
CA TYR A 135 -8.50 -5.61 -17.99
C TYR A 135 -9.92 -5.41 -18.48
N ILE A 136 -10.84 -5.26 -17.56
CA ILE A 136 -12.24 -4.89 -17.83
C ILE A 136 -12.65 -3.73 -16.93
N THR A 137 -13.63 -2.97 -17.39
CA THR A 137 -14.19 -1.87 -16.61
C THR A 137 -15.04 -2.37 -15.44
N PRO A 138 -15.28 -1.55 -14.40
CA PRO A 138 -16.23 -1.90 -13.34
C PRO A 138 -17.61 -2.29 -13.83
N GLN A 139 -18.10 -1.65 -14.91
CA GLN A 139 -19.39 -1.98 -15.52
C GLN A 139 -19.39 -3.38 -16.13
N GLU A 140 -18.38 -3.73 -16.91
CA GLU A 140 -18.21 -5.07 -17.47
C GLU A 140 -18.03 -6.13 -16.40
N GLY A 141 -17.34 -5.78 -15.28
CA GLY A 141 -17.21 -6.65 -14.12
C GLY A 141 -18.56 -6.96 -13.45
N LEU A 142 -19.43 -5.95 -13.32
CA LEU A 142 -20.79 -6.14 -12.80
C LEU A 142 -21.65 -7.05 -13.68
N GLU A 143 -21.52 -6.95 -15.00
CA GLU A 143 -22.26 -7.78 -15.96
C GLU A 143 -21.81 -9.25 -15.93
N ARG A 144 -20.54 -9.52 -15.54
CA ARG A 144 -19.99 -10.88 -15.42
C ARG A 144 -20.19 -11.50 -14.04
N LEU A 145 -20.48 -10.66 -13.05
CA LEU A 145 -20.61 -11.11 -11.65
C LEU A 145 -21.86 -11.97 -11.47
N ASP A 146 -21.69 -13.17 -10.94
CA ASP A 146 -22.76 -14.09 -10.56
C ASP A 146 -22.46 -14.77 -9.21
N ASP A 147 -23.35 -15.68 -8.81
CA ASP A 147 -23.25 -16.38 -7.51
C ASP A 147 -22.03 -17.31 -7.43
N ASN A 148 -21.50 -17.76 -8.55
CA ASN A 148 -20.32 -18.64 -8.66
C ASN A 148 -19.04 -17.88 -9.01
N THR A 149 -19.05 -16.56 -8.91
CA THR A 149 -17.87 -15.73 -9.14
C THR A 149 -17.09 -15.57 -7.84
N LEU A 150 -15.78 -15.82 -7.89
CA LEU A 150 -14.83 -15.47 -6.82
C LEU A 150 -14.31 -14.05 -7.05
N LEU A 151 -14.50 -13.17 -6.08
CA LEU A 151 -13.90 -11.85 -6.07
C LEU A 151 -12.62 -11.88 -5.23
N VAL A 152 -11.48 -11.57 -5.83
CA VAL A 152 -10.21 -11.39 -5.14
C VAL A 152 -9.88 -9.91 -5.06
N VAL A 153 -9.72 -9.41 -3.85
CA VAL A 153 -9.30 -8.01 -3.60
C VAL A 153 -7.84 -8.02 -3.21
N THR A 154 -7.00 -7.31 -3.97
CA THR A 154 -5.57 -7.19 -3.72
C THR A 154 -5.21 -5.79 -3.25
N ASP A 155 -4.19 -5.69 -2.40
CA ASP A 155 -3.57 -4.44 -1.95
C ASP A 155 -4.51 -3.47 -1.22
N THR A 156 -5.64 -3.96 -0.76
CA THR A 156 -6.50 -3.23 0.17
C THR A 156 -7.48 -4.17 0.86
N HIS A 157 -7.77 -3.92 2.11
CA HIS A 157 -8.90 -4.53 2.82
C HIS A 157 -9.89 -3.47 3.33
N ASN A 158 -9.75 -2.22 2.85
CA ASN A 158 -10.66 -1.13 3.19
C ASN A 158 -11.81 -1.07 2.17
N PRO A 159 -13.07 -1.34 2.57
CA PRO A 159 -14.20 -1.32 1.65
C PRO A 159 -14.49 0.06 1.04
N ALA A 160 -13.99 1.14 1.66
CA ALA A 160 -14.14 2.48 1.12
C ALA A 160 -13.16 2.79 -0.04
N LEU A 161 -12.07 2.04 -0.14
CA LEU A 161 -10.98 2.27 -1.10
C LEU A 161 -10.98 1.31 -2.29
N VAL A 162 -11.74 0.23 -2.28
CA VAL A 162 -11.77 -0.72 -3.41
C VAL A 162 -12.12 -0.05 -4.73
N GLU A 163 -11.66 -0.63 -5.83
CA GLU A 163 -11.90 -0.15 -7.19
C GLU A 163 -13.41 0.00 -7.49
N SER A 164 -14.20 -1.01 -7.13
CA SER A 164 -15.66 -0.97 -7.28
C SER A 164 -16.39 -1.41 -6.00
N LYS A 165 -17.01 -0.45 -5.33
CA LYS A 165 -17.85 -0.72 -4.16
C LYS A 165 -19.10 -1.52 -4.53
N GLU A 166 -19.60 -1.35 -5.75
CA GLU A 166 -20.80 -2.05 -6.20
C GLU A 166 -20.53 -3.53 -6.47
N ILE A 167 -19.39 -3.87 -7.07
CA ILE A 167 -18.95 -5.26 -7.23
C ILE A 167 -18.76 -5.89 -5.84
N LEU A 168 -18.05 -5.20 -4.94
CA LEU A 168 -17.84 -5.72 -3.58
C LEU A 168 -19.17 -5.98 -2.85
N ALA A 169 -20.13 -5.07 -2.96
CA ALA A 169 -21.43 -5.20 -2.27
C ALA A 169 -22.29 -6.36 -2.82
N ARG A 170 -22.10 -6.76 -4.07
CA ARG A 170 -22.86 -7.84 -4.72
C ARG A 170 -22.14 -9.18 -4.70
N ALA A 171 -20.81 -9.18 -4.54
CA ALA A 171 -20.03 -10.42 -4.52
C ALA A 171 -20.36 -11.27 -3.29
N LYS A 172 -20.62 -12.56 -3.49
CA LYS A 172 -20.89 -13.52 -2.42
C LYS A 172 -19.63 -14.18 -1.88
N ASN A 173 -18.65 -14.39 -2.76
CA ASN A 173 -17.41 -15.10 -2.45
C ASN A 173 -16.25 -14.13 -2.55
N VAL A 174 -15.78 -13.61 -1.41
CA VAL A 174 -14.73 -12.58 -1.37
C VAL A 174 -13.49 -13.12 -0.69
N VAL A 175 -12.35 -12.91 -1.34
CA VAL A 175 -11.00 -13.17 -0.81
C VAL A 175 -10.23 -11.87 -0.77
N VAL A 176 -9.43 -11.65 0.28
CA VAL A 176 -8.58 -10.47 0.42
C VAL A 176 -7.12 -10.90 0.55
N ILE A 177 -6.22 -10.27 -0.22
CA ILE A 177 -4.76 -10.41 -0.15
C ILE A 177 -4.18 -9.01 0.04
N ASP A 178 -3.64 -8.71 1.23
CA ASP A 178 -3.18 -7.35 1.52
C ASP A 178 -2.02 -7.34 2.52
N HIS A 179 -1.14 -6.36 2.38
CA HIS A 179 0.02 -6.14 3.25
C HIS A 179 -0.16 -4.96 4.21
N HIS A 180 -1.29 -4.29 4.16
CA HIS A 180 -1.58 -3.19 5.07
C HIS A 180 -1.93 -3.69 6.46
N ARG A 181 -1.69 -2.85 7.47
CA ARG A 181 -2.07 -3.17 8.85
C ARG A 181 -3.58 -3.29 8.98
N ARG A 182 -4.03 -4.34 9.65
CA ARG A 182 -5.45 -4.64 9.80
C ARG A 182 -6.22 -3.45 10.39
N MET A 183 -7.30 -3.08 9.70
CA MET A 183 -8.23 -2.04 10.13
C MET A 183 -9.41 -2.64 10.91
N VAL A 184 -10.06 -1.81 11.73
CA VAL A 184 -11.25 -2.21 12.50
C VAL A 184 -12.43 -2.55 11.59
N ASN A 185 -12.61 -1.74 10.53
CA ASN A 185 -13.71 -1.85 9.57
C ASN A 185 -13.18 -2.35 8.22
N GLY A 186 -12.58 -3.54 8.21
CA GLY A 186 -12.15 -4.20 6.97
C GLY A 186 -13.31 -4.80 6.18
N ILE A 187 -12.99 -5.32 4.98
CA ILE A 187 -13.96 -6.05 4.14
C ILE A 187 -14.44 -7.30 4.89
N GLU A 188 -15.73 -7.38 5.15
CA GLU A 188 -16.40 -8.54 5.77
C GLU A 188 -17.84 -8.68 5.20
N PRO A 189 -18.36 -9.90 5.02
CA PRO A 189 -17.70 -11.19 5.27
C PRO A 189 -16.71 -11.57 4.15
N THR A 190 -15.67 -12.32 4.50
CA THR A 190 -14.71 -12.90 3.54
C THR A 190 -14.64 -14.40 3.70
N ILE A 191 -14.47 -15.14 2.59
CA ILE A 191 -14.19 -16.59 2.65
C ILE A 191 -12.75 -16.83 3.13
N MET A 192 -11.82 -15.96 2.69
CA MET A 192 -10.43 -15.99 3.08
C MET A 192 -9.88 -14.57 3.17
N SER A 193 -9.04 -14.33 4.18
CA SER A 193 -8.31 -13.08 4.33
C SER A 193 -6.85 -13.39 4.63
N PHE A 194 -5.97 -13.06 3.67
CA PHE A 194 -4.52 -13.20 3.79
C PHE A 194 -3.90 -11.81 3.99
N LEU A 195 -3.78 -11.42 5.25
CA LEU A 195 -3.21 -10.14 5.66
C LEU A 195 -1.85 -10.37 6.29
N GLU A 196 -0.78 -9.80 5.70
CA GLU A 196 0.61 -9.90 6.15
C GLU A 196 1.27 -8.53 6.24
N PRO A 197 1.12 -7.81 7.35
CA PRO A 197 1.66 -6.45 7.50
C PRO A 197 3.20 -6.36 7.43
N ASN A 198 3.89 -7.48 7.53
CA ASN A 198 5.35 -7.55 7.43
C ASN A 198 5.84 -7.77 5.99
N ALA A 199 4.96 -8.11 5.06
CA ALA A 199 5.32 -8.17 3.65
C ALA A 199 5.58 -6.75 3.11
N SER A 200 6.46 -6.66 2.13
CA SER A 200 6.81 -5.38 1.53
C SER A 200 5.66 -4.79 0.70
N SER A 201 4.90 -5.67 0.02
CA SER A 201 3.89 -5.31 -0.97
C SER A 201 2.89 -6.45 -1.19
N ALA A 202 1.74 -6.15 -1.79
CA ALA A 202 0.79 -7.16 -2.24
C ALA A 202 1.38 -8.01 -3.38
N CYS A 203 2.22 -7.43 -4.23
CA CYS A 203 2.97 -8.16 -5.26
C CYS A 203 3.92 -9.22 -4.67
N GLU A 204 4.57 -8.95 -3.54
CA GLU A 204 5.36 -9.96 -2.81
C GLU A 204 4.48 -11.13 -2.38
N LEU A 205 3.33 -10.85 -1.76
CA LEU A 205 2.40 -11.87 -1.30
C LEU A 205 1.85 -12.73 -2.44
N VAL A 206 1.42 -12.09 -3.51
CA VAL A 206 0.92 -12.78 -4.72
C VAL A 206 2.03 -13.64 -5.33
N THR A 207 3.25 -13.13 -5.45
CA THR A 207 4.41 -13.88 -5.96
C THR A 207 4.67 -15.12 -5.11
N ALA A 208 4.65 -14.96 -3.78
CA ALA A 208 4.84 -16.07 -2.86
C ALA A 208 3.73 -17.14 -2.96
N LEU A 209 2.48 -16.76 -3.22
CA LEU A 209 1.38 -17.71 -3.46
C LEU A 209 1.57 -18.45 -4.79
N ILE A 210 1.91 -17.74 -5.88
CA ILE A 210 2.12 -18.29 -7.21
C ILE A 210 3.23 -19.36 -7.21
N GLU A 211 4.29 -19.19 -6.41
CA GLU A 211 5.37 -20.18 -6.29
C GLU A 211 4.86 -21.56 -5.86
N TYR A 212 3.73 -21.61 -5.12
CA TYR A 212 3.12 -22.86 -4.64
C TYR A 212 1.87 -23.30 -5.43
N PHE A 213 1.49 -22.62 -6.49
CA PHE A 213 0.34 -23.02 -7.32
C PHE A 213 0.63 -24.23 -8.23
N GLY A 214 1.91 -24.57 -8.40
CA GLY A 214 2.30 -25.75 -9.19
C GLY A 214 2.49 -25.47 -10.68
N GLU A 215 2.51 -26.58 -11.47
CA GLU A 215 2.86 -26.53 -12.90
C GLU A 215 1.76 -25.90 -13.77
N ASP A 216 0.50 -25.98 -13.33
CA ASP A 216 -0.65 -25.40 -14.06
C ASP A 216 -0.67 -23.86 -13.96
N SER A 217 0.08 -23.30 -13.03
CA SER A 217 0.27 -21.86 -12.90
C SER A 217 1.51 -21.41 -13.66
N ASN A 218 1.31 -20.71 -14.74
CA ASN A 218 2.42 -20.11 -15.49
C ASN A 218 2.15 -18.62 -15.67
N ILE A 219 3.10 -17.79 -15.22
CA ILE A 219 3.06 -16.36 -15.47
C ILE A 219 3.93 -16.01 -16.67
N THR A 220 3.45 -15.08 -17.49
CA THR A 220 4.22 -14.52 -18.59
C THR A 220 5.37 -13.64 -18.07
N VAL A 221 6.32 -13.33 -18.94
CA VAL A 221 7.41 -12.38 -18.61
C VAL A 221 6.84 -11.03 -18.20
N HIS A 222 5.84 -10.54 -18.91
CA HIS A 222 5.25 -9.21 -18.64
C HIS A 222 4.44 -9.18 -17.33
N ALA A 223 3.75 -10.28 -16.99
CA ALA A 223 3.11 -10.42 -15.68
C ALA A 223 4.13 -10.48 -14.53
N ALA A 224 5.29 -11.15 -14.75
CA ALA A 224 6.38 -11.15 -13.78
C ALA A 224 7.01 -9.75 -13.62
N GLU A 225 7.09 -8.97 -14.68
CA GLU A 225 7.55 -7.57 -14.66
C GLU A 225 6.55 -6.66 -13.92
N ALA A 226 5.24 -6.89 -14.10
CA ALA A 226 4.19 -6.18 -13.36
C ALA A 226 4.31 -6.41 -11.84
N LEU A 227 4.48 -7.67 -11.43
CA LEU A 227 4.71 -8.03 -10.03
C LEU A 227 6.00 -7.40 -9.48
N LEU A 228 7.09 -7.43 -10.25
CA LEU A 228 8.35 -6.84 -9.83
C LEU A 228 8.25 -5.31 -9.73
N ALA A 229 7.47 -4.66 -10.59
CA ALA A 229 7.23 -3.23 -10.53
C ALA A 229 6.53 -2.83 -9.23
N GLY A 230 5.49 -3.57 -8.79
CA GLY A 230 4.83 -3.32 -7.51
C GLY A 230 5.78 -3.48 -6.32
N ILE A 231 6.57 -4.57 -6.29
CA ILE A 231 7.59 -4.75 -5.25
C ILE A 231 8.57 -3.55 -5.23
N MET A 232 9.05 -3.12 -6.39
CA MET A 232 10.00 -2.00 -6.49
C MET A 232 9.38 -0.67 -6.09
N LEU A 233 8.07 -0.46 -6.33
CA LEU A 233 7.36 0.75 -5.89
C LEU A 233 7.36 0.86 -4.37
N ASP A 234 6.85 -0.14 -3.70
CA ASP A 234 6.61 -0.14 -2.25
C ASP A 234 7.87 -0.21 -1.42
N THR A 235 8.89 -0.91 -1.96
CA THR A 235 10.20 -0.99 -1.33
C THR A 235 11.11 0.19 -1.65
N LYS A 236 10.67 1.14 -2.48
CA LYS A 236 11.54 2.21 -3.00
C LYS A 236 12.83 1.65 -3.60
N ASN A 237 12.68 0.72 -4.53
CA ASN A 237 13.80 -0.03 -5.14
C ASN A 237 14.64 -0.82 -4.11
N PHE A 238 13.99 -1.60 -3.25
CA PHE A 238 14.61 -2.44 -2.22
C PHE A 238 15.35 -1.68 -1.12
N ILE A 239 14.98 -0.43 -0.86
CA ILE A 239 15.56 0.39 0.22
C ILE A 239 14.72 0.28 1.50
N MET A 240 13.38 0.27 1.39
CA MET A 240 12.46 0.29 2.52
C MET A 240 11.64 -1.00 2.61
N LYS A 241 11.26 -1.40 3.83
CA LYS A 241 10.41 -2.58 4.10
C LYS A 241 10.88 -3.86 3.38
N THR A 242 12.16 -3.99 3.09
CA THR A 242 12.72 -5.10 2.31
C THR A 242 13.23 -6.19 3.24
N GLY A 243 12.58 -7.35 3.20
CA GLY A 243 12.98 -8.56 3.94
C GLY A 243 13.60 -9.62 3.03
N VAL A 244 13.93 -10.78 3.61
CA VAL A 244 14.42 -11.94 2.86
C VAL A 244 13.37 -12.40 1.85
N SER A 245 12.10 -12.46 2.27
CA SER A 245 10.97 -12.86 1.40
C SER A 245 10.81 -11.95 0.18
N THR A 246 11.09 -10.65 0.32
CA THR A 246 11.07 -9.68 -0.79
C THR A 246 12.11 -10.04 -1.85
N PHE A 247 13.34 -10.37 -1.43
CA PHE A 247 14.39 -10.80 -2.35
C PHE A 247 14.12 -12.19 -2.96
N GLU A 248 13.53 -13.12 -2.19
CA GLU A 248 13.10 -14.43 -2.70
C GLU A 248 12.04 -14.25 -3.80
N ALA A 249 11.03 -13.39 -3.58
CA ALA A 249 10.03 -13.05 -4.59
C ALA A 249 10.66 -12.42 -5.84
N ALA A 250 11.53 -11.42 -5.68
CA ALA A 250 12.24 -10.80 -6.80
C ALA A 250 13.10 -11.81 -7.58
N ALA A 251 13.79 -12.72 -6.89
CA ALA A 251 14.58 -13.78 -7.53
C ALA A 251 13.69 -14.76 -8.30
N PHE A 252 12.52 -15.14 -7.76
CA PHE A 252 11.54 -15.97 -8.47
C PHE A 252 11.04 -15.28 -9.75
N LEU A 253 10.67 -13.99 -9.67
CA LEU A 253 10.22 -13.22 -10.83
C LEU A 253 11.34 -13.08 -11.88
N LYS A 254 12.57 -12.86 -11.45
CA LYS A 254 13.73 -12.85 -12.36
C LYS A 254 13.94 -14.19 -13.04
N LYS A 255 13.75 -15.31 -12.34
CA LYS A 255 13.80 -16.66 -12.91
C LYS A 255 12.67 -16.89 -13.94
N LYS A 256 11.51 -16.23 -13.75
CA LYS A 256 10.40 -16.23 -14.73
C LYS A 256 10.66 -15.35 -15.95
N GLY A 257 11.80 -14.63 -15.99
CA GLY A 257 12.26 -13.86 -17.13
C GLY A 257 12.08 -12.35 -17.00
N ALA A 258 11.56 -11.84 -15.87
CA ALA A 258 11.37 -10.40 -15.70
C ALA A 258 12.64 -9.59 -16.03
N ASP A 259 12.50 -8.58 -16.90
CA ASP A 259 13.59 -7.67 -17.26
C ASP A 259 13.51 -6.40 -16.40
N THR A 260 14.52 -6.20 -15.57
CA THR A 260 14.63 -5.02 -14.71
C THR A 260 14.73 -3.70 -15.47
N ILE A 261 15.17 -3.73 -16.75
CA ILE A 261 15.19 -2.54 -17.60
C ILE A 261 13.76 -2.20 -18.05
N ALA A 262 12.96 -3.21 -18.45
CA ALA A 262 11.57 -3.01 -18.80
C ALA A 262 10.79 -2.49 -17.57
N VAL A 263 10.99 -3.10 -16.41
CA VAL A 263 10.40 -2.63 -15.16
C VAL A 263 10.79 -1.18 -14.85
N LYS A 264 12.07 -0.81 -15.02
CA LYS A 264 12.52 0.58 -14.80
C LYS A 264 11.80 1.59 -15.70
N LYS A 265 11.43 1.20 -16.92
CA LYS A 265 10.69 2.07 -17.85
C LYS A 265 9.27 2.36 -17.37
N LEU A 266 8.63 1.47 -16.59
CA LEU A 266 7.31 1.70 -15.99
C LEU A 266 7.30 2.86 -14.97
N PHE A 267 8.47 3.21 -14.45
CA PHE A 267 8.68 4.36 -13.55
C PHE A 267 9.16 5.62 -14.28
N ALA A 268 9.17 5.62 -15.61
CA ALA A 268 9.60 6.78 -16.36
C ALA A 268 8.62 7.93 -16.20
N ASN A 269 9.12 9.09 -15.87
CA ASN A 269 8.37 10.34 -15.84
C ASN A 269 8.43 11.07 -17.18
N SER A 270 7.47 11.91 -17.48
CA SER A 270 7.57 12.85 -18.58
C SER A 270 8.70 13.86 -18.28
N ILE A 271 9.18 14.52 -19.33
CA ILE A 271 10.20 15.57 -19.15
C ILE A 271 9.65 16.74 -18.32
N GLU A 272 8.35 17.01 -18.43
CA GLU A 272 7.64 18.03 -17.67
C GLU A 272 7.62 17.68 -16.18
N THR A 273 7.20 16.45 -15.82
CA THR A 273 7.20 15.96 -14.44
C THR A 273 8.62 15.97 -13.86
N TYR A 274 9.62 15.60 -14.68
CA TYR A 274 11.02 15.66 -14.28
C TYR A 274 11.48 17.09 -13.96
N HIS A 275 11.16 18.08 -14.82
CA HIS A 275 11.48 19.48 -14.57
C HIS A 275 10.79 20.02 -13.31
N GLN A 276 9.52 19.70 -13.13
CA GLN A 276 8.74 20.10 -11.96
C GLN A 276 9.33 19.54 -10.66
N LYS A 277 9.66 18.24 -10.65
CA LYS A 277 10.35 17.59 -9.53
C LYS A 277 11.71 18.25 -9.25
N SER A 278 12.50 18.50 -10.29
CA SER A 278 13.81 19.13 -10.15
C SER A 278 13.71 20.56 -9.61
N SER A 279 12.70 21.32 -10.03
CA SER A 279 12.43 22.66 -9.49
C SER A 279 12.13 22.62 -7.99
N LEU A 280 11.27 21.66 -7.55
CA LEU A 280 10.99 21.44 -6.13
C LEU A 280 12.27 21.10 -5.34
N ILE A 281 13.08 20.17 -5.83
CA ILE A 281 14.34 19.78 -5.19
C ILE A 281 15.29 20.97 -5.08
N ASN A 282 15.41 21.76 -6.13
CA ASN A 282 16.27 22.96 -6.14
C ASN A 282 15.78 24.08 -5.20
N SER A 283 14.50 24.12 -4.86
CA SER A 283 13.94 25.06 -3.88
C SER A 283 14.23 24.65 -2.42
N ALA A 284 14.74 23.43 -2.21
CA ALA A 284 14.94 22.87 -0.89
C ALA A 284 16.00 23.64 -0.08
N HIS A 285 15.73 23.81 1.19
CA HIS A 285 16.66 24.34 2.17
C HIS A 285 16.69 23.43 3.40
N LEU A 286 17.81 23.44 4.09
CA LEU A 286 17.94 22.67 5.33
C LEU A 286 17.37 23.50 6.49
N TYR A 287 16.51 22.89 7.27
CA TYR A 287 16.01 23.42 8.53
C TYR A 287 16.15 22.34 9.61
N LYS A 288 17.04 22.57 10.56
CA LYS A 288 17.53 21.51 11.48
C LYS A 288 18.03 20.31 10.65
N GLU A 289 17.62 19.10 10.95
CA GLU A 289 17.99 17.89 10.20
C GLU A 289 16.92 17.50 9.15
N CYS A 290 16.15 18.50 8.68
CA CYS A 290 15.08 18.33 7.72
C CYS A 290 15.35 19.10 6.43
N ALA A 291 15.00 18.53 5.29
CA ALA A 291 14.94 19.23 4.02
C ALA A 291 13.51 19.74 3.80
N VAL A 292 13.35 21.03 3.59
CA VAL A 292 12.05 21.68 3.35
C VAL A 292 12.08 22.33 1.97
N ALA A 293 11.17 21.91 1.10
CA ALA A 293 10.97 22.47 -0.23
C ALA A 293 9.55 23.01 -0.37
N TYR A 294 9.36 24.01 -1.24
CA TYR A 294 8.03 24.53 -1.53
C TYR A 294 7.94 25.08 -2.95
N THR A 295 6.73 25.16 -3.48
CA THR A 295 6.43 25.84 -4.73
C THR A 295 5.09 26.57 -4.63
N GLU A 296 5.04 27.74 -5.28
CA GLU A 296 3.80 28.50 -5.50
C GLU A 296 3.21 28.23 -6.89
N GLU A 297 3.94 27.48 -7.72
CA GLU A 297 3.46 27.07 -9.04
C GLU A 297 2.48 25.92 -8.91
N SER A 298 1.38 25.97 -9.67
CA SER A 298 0.39 24.90 -9.76
C SER A 298 0.49 24.22 -11.12
N PHE A 299 0.54 22.87 -11.12
CA PHE A 299 0.57 22.05 -12.33
C PHE A 299 -0.18 20.73 -12.11
N SER A 300 -0.53 20.05 -13.20
CA SER A 300 -1.46 18.91 -13.16
C SER A 300 -1.01 17.74 -12.29
N GLU A 301 0.28 17.43 -12.26
CA GLU A 301 0.85 16.28 -11.54
C GLU A 301 1.65 16.67 -10.29
N ILE A 302 1.37 17.84 -9.72
CA ILE A 302 2.12 18.39 -8.58
C ILE A 302 2.20 17.42 -7.38
N ARG A 303 1.16 16.65 -7.13
CA ARG A 303 1.14 15.65 -6.04
C ARG A 303 2.19 14.56 -6.24
N ILE A 304 2.34 14.09 -7.49
CA ILE A 304 3.32 13.06 -7.84
C ILE A 304 4.72 13.65 -7.74
N ALA A 305 4.96 14.80 -8.36
CA ALA A 305 6.24 15.48 -8.32
C ALA A 305 6.68 15.83 -6.89
N ALA A 306 5.78 16.31 -6.05
CA ALA A 306 6.06 16.63 -4.64
C ALA A 306 6.39 15.39 -3.81
N SER A 307 5.67 14.29 -4.02
CA SER A 307 5.94 13.01 -3.36
C SER A 307 7.33 12.47 -3.76
N GLN A 308 7.65 12.49 -5.05
CA GLN A 308 8.95 12.05 -5.57
C GLN A 308 10.09 12.97 -5.13
N ALA A 309 9.86 14.28 -5.08
CA ALA A 309 10.84 15.23 -4.57
C ALA A 309 11.12 14.99 -3.08
N ALA A 310 10.08 14.74 -2.27
CA ALA A 310 10.25 14.40 -0.87
C ALA A 310 11.07 13.11 -0.67
N ASP A 311 10.81 12.07 -1.47
CA ASP A 311 11.59 10.83 -1.44
C ASP A 311 13.08 11.09 -1.81
N GLU A 312 13.35 11.91 -2.83
CA GLU A 312 14.71 12.18 -3.32
C GLU A 312 15.53 13.06 -2.34
N LEU A 313 14.89 14.01 -1.68
CA LEU A 313 15.52 14.87 -0.66
C LEU A 313 16.03 14.06 0.55
N LEU A 314 15.50 12.88 0.83
CA LEU A 314 16.03 11.99 1.86
C LEU A 314 17.41 11.41 1.50
N GLY A 315 17.83 11.46 0.24
CA GLY A 315 19.17 11.05 -0.21
C GLY A 315 20.28 12.04 0.17
N ILE A 316 19.94 13.22 0.70
CA ILE A 316 20.91 14.24 1.06
C ILE A 316 21.54 13.91 2.42
N THR A 317 22.87 13.94 2.49
CA THR A 317 23.60 13.66 3.73
C THR A 317 23.16 14.58 4.87
N GLY A 318 22.81 14.01 6.02
CA GLY A 318 22.37 14.74 7.22
C GLY A 318 20.87 15.05 7.25
N VAL A 319 20.11 14.68 6.21
CA VAL A 319 18.65 14.82 6.21
C VAL A 319 18.00 13.58 6.85
N LYS A 320 17.24 13.80 7.92
CA LYS A 320 16.46 12.77 8.62
C LYS A 320 14.99 12.73 8.19
N ALA A 321 14.46 13.86 7.72
CA ALA A 321 13.11 13.98 7.18
C ALA A 321 13.06 15.02 6.05
N SER A 322 12.10 14.88 5.16
CA SER A 322 11.84 15.82 4.07
C SER A 322 10.37 16.25 4.07
N PHE A 323 10.12 17.51 3.78
CA PHE A 323 8.80 18.11 3.71
C PHE A 323 8.69 18.92 2.43
N VAL A 324 7.66 18.64 1.61
CA VAL A 324 7.40 19.38 0.39
C VAL A 324 6.02 20.02 0.47
N ILE A 325 5.97 21.34 0.38
CA ILE A 325 4.76 22.16 0.48
C ILE A 325 4.34 22.62 -0.90
N TYR A 326 3.09 22.41 -1.25
CA TYR A 326 2.52 22.78 -2.55
C TYR A 326 1.03 23.09 -2.44
N GLU A 327 0.49 23.81 -3.41
CA GLU A 327 -0.93 24.14 -3.46
C GLU A 327 -1.66 23.27 -4.51
N THR A 328 -2.86 22.84 -4.17
CA THR A 328 -3.80 22.21 -5.11
C THR A 328 -5.21 22.67 -4.84
N ASN A 329 -5.86 23.26 -5.84
CA ASN A 329 -7.25 23.73 -5.74
C ASN A 329 -7.49 24.70 -4.55
N GLY A 330 -6.56 25.59 -4.28
CA GLY A 330 -6.67 26.57 -3.19
C GLY A 330 -6.37 26.01 -1.78
N VAL A 331 -5.92 24.75 -1.68
CA VAL A 331 -5.56 24.11 -0.42
C VAL A 331 -4.06 23.82 -0.42
N ILE A 332 -3.38 24.21 0.65
CA ILE A 332 -1.97 23.88 0.85
C ILE A 332 -1.86 22.43 1.32
N ASN A 333 -1.00 21.67 0.65
CA ASN A 333 -0.68 20.30 0.99
C ASN A 333 0.78 20.21 1.42
N ILE A 334 1.07 19.34 2.38
CA ILE A 334 2.44 19.02 2.80
C ILE A 334 2.62 17.51 2.68
N SER A 335 3.59 17.09 1.88
CA SER A 335 4.05 15.71 1.81
C SER A 335 5.29 15.56 2.68
N ALA A 336 5.27 14.61 3.62
CA ALA A 336 6.37 14.35 4.55
C ALA A 336 6.92 12.93 4.36
N ARG A 337 8.25 12.79 4.42
CA ARG A 337 8.97 11.51 4.29
C ARG A 337 10.08 11.40 5.31
N SER A 338 10.40 10.17 5.72
CA SER A 338 11.53 9.84 6.60
C SER A 338 12.00 8.41 6.33
N MET A 339 13.25 8.13 6.67
CA MET A 339 13.79 6.77 6.72
C MET A 339 13.72 6.15 8.15
N GLY A 340 12.85 6.68 9.02
CA GLY A 340 12.63 6.16 10.38
C GLY A 340 13.35 6.93 11.49
N ALA A 341 14.34 7.77 11.16
CA ALA A 341 15.04 8.59 12.14
C ALA A 341 14.20 9.77 12.69
N CYS A 342 13.15 10.16 11.97
CA CYS A 342 12.16 11.14 12.38
C CYS A 342 10.76 10.55 12.16
N ASN A 343 9.89 10.64 13.16
CA ASN A 343 8.50 10.22 13.01
C ASN A 343 7.68 11.36 12.39
N VAL A 344 7.59 11.35 11.05
CA VAL A 344 6.84 12.39 10.31
C VAL A 344 5.33 12.35 10.56
N GLN A 345 4.80 11.23 11.05
CA GLN A 345 3.38 11.14 11.44
C GLN A 345 3.07 12.14 12.57
N ILE A 346 3.90 12.18 13.61
CA ILE A 346 3.72 13.09 14.76
C ILE A 346 3.73 14.55 14.29
N VAL A 347 4.69 14.91 13.43
CA VAL A 347 4.78 16.26 12.86
C VAL A 347 3.55 16.62 12.04
N MET A 348 3.01 15.69 11.24
CA MET A 348 1.81 15.95 10.44
C MET A 348 0.53 15.95 11.28
N GLU A 349 0.43 15.11 12.32
CA GLU A 349 -0.71 15.09 13.25
C GLU A 349 -0.84 16.40 14.03
N SER A 350 0.26 17.05 14.43
CA SER A 350 0.22 18.37 15.06
C SER A 350 -0.33 19.47 14.14
N LEU A 351 -0.28 19.22 12.82
CA LEU A 351 -0.85 20.09 11.79
C LEU A 351 -2.25 19.65 11.32
N GLY A 352 -2.85 18.69 12.02
CA GLY A 352 -4.18 18.16 11.67
C GLY A 352 -4.20 17.14 10.53
N GLY A 353 -3.03 16.62 10.15
CA GLY A 353 -2.86 15.57 9.14
C GLY A 353 -2.72 14.18 9.77
N GLY A 354 -2.03 13.28 9.05
CA GLY A 354 -1.78 11.92 9.52
C GLY A 354 -0.90 11.13 8.56
N GLY A 355 -0.70 9.87 8.88
CA GLY A 355 0.11 8.95 8.08
C GLY A 355 0.77 7.87 8.92
N HIS A 356 2.02 7.58 8.60
CA HIS A 356 2.85 6.59 9.26
C HIS A 356 4.22 7.19 9.62
N LEU A 357 5.02 6.44 10.38
CA LEU A 357 6.37 6.81 10.79
C LEU A 357 7.22 7.42 9.66
N THR A 358 7.16 6.81 8.47
CA THR A 358 8.03 7.16 7.32
C THR A 358 7.34 7.97 6.24
N MET A 359 6.01 8.01 6.21
CA MET A 359 5.21 8.73 5.23
C MET A 359 3.98 9.34 5.90
N ALA A 360 3.82 10.65 5.77
CA ALA A 360 2.66 11.35 6.29
C ALA A 360 2.32 12.57 5.41
N ALA A 361 1.13 13.11 5.57
CA ALA A 361 0.70 14.28 4.85
C ALA A 361 -0.31 15.09 5.67
N THR A 362 -0.45 16.38 5.33
CA THR A 362 -1.51 17.23 5.86
C THR A 362 -2.05 18.17 4.80
N GLN A 363 -3.25 18.68 5.03
CA GLN A 363 -3.89 19.72 4.23
C GLN A 363 -4.23 20.91 5.12
N LEU A 364 -3.86 22.11 4.69
CA LEU A 364 -4.04 23.33 5.43
C LEU A 364 -4.83 24.36 4.62
N ASN A 365 -5.85 24.95 5.23
CA ASN A 365 -6.59 26.07 4.66
C ASN A 365 -5.94 27.39 5.14
N CYS A 366 -4.78 27.73 4.59
CA CYS A 366 -4.01 28.92 4.95
C CYS A 366 -3.13 29.36 3.77
N SER A 367 -2.43 30.48 3.91
CA SER A 367 -1.45 30.91 2.90
C SER A 367 -0.18 30.08 2.94
N MET A 368 0.59 30.06 1.83
CA MET A 368 1.90 29.39 1.74
C MET A 368 2.85 29.84 2.87
N ASN A 369 2.92 31.13 3.14
CA ASN A 369 3.79 31.67 4.21
C ASN A 369 3.37 31.20 5.60
N GLU A 370 2.08 31.11 5.86
CA GLU A 370 1.54 30.59 7.13
C GLU A 370 1.82 29.09 7.25
N ALA A 371 1.65 28.32 6.19
CA ALA A 371 1.94 26.88 6.17
C ALA A 371 3.43 26.60 6.45
N ARG A 372 4.33 27.38 5.85
CA ARG A 372 5.78 27.29 6.11
C ARG A 372 6.12 27.56 7.57
N LYS A 373 5.51 28.60 8.17
CA LYS A 373 5.69 28.93 9.57
C LYS A 373 5.20 27.80 10.47
N ARG A 374 3.96 27.33 10.26
CA ARG A 374 3.39 26.23 11.06
C ARG A 374 4.21 24.96 10.96
N LEU A 375 4.74 24.64 9.78
CA LEU A 375 5.63 23.48 9.61
C LEU A 375 6.93 23.67 10.40
N ALA A 376 7.53 24.86 10.38
CA ALA A 376 8.74 25.15 11.16
C ALA A 376 8.47 24.99 12.66
N ASP A 377 7.38 25.56 13.17
CA ASP A 377 6.97 25.46 14.57
C ASP A 377 6.74 23.96 14.97
N ALA A 378 6.09 23.16 14.10
CA ALA A 378 5.87 21.73 14.32
C ALA A 378 7.16 20.90 14.32
N ILE A 379 8.12 21.23 13.45
CA ILE A 379 9.46 20.61 13.45
C ILE A 379 10.20 20.98 14.74
N ASP A 380 10.12 22.23 15.19
CA ASP A 380 10.76 22.69 16.42
C ASP A 380 10.22 21.94 17.63
N GLU A 381 8.91 21.85 17.76
CA GLU A 381 8.24 21.12 18.85
C GLU A 381 8.63 19.62 18.84
N TYR A 382 8.68 19.01 17.67
CA TYR A 382 9.09 17.62 17.54
C TYR A 382 10.52 17.38 18.05
N TRP A 383 11.48 18.21 17.63
CA TRP A 383 12.88 18.06 18.06
C TRP A 383 13.10 18.41 19.52
N GLU A 384 12.40 19.40 20.06
CA GLU A 384 12.46 19.74 21.50
C GLU A 384 11.97 18.58 22.37
N ASN A 385 10.88 17.93 21.96
CA ASN A 385 10.31 16.80 22.71
C ASN A 385 11.13 15.51 22.57
N ASN A 386 11.89 15.33 21.49
CA ASN A 386 12.65 14.10 21.20
C ASN A 386 14.19 14.28 21.35
N SER A 387 14.68 15.45 21.72
CA SER A 387 16.12 15.69 22.00
C SER A 387 16.56 15.24 23.40
N GLN A 388 15.68 14.61 24.19
CA GLN A 388 15.96 14.15 25.56
C GLN A 388 16.15 12.61 25.67
N GLU A 389 16.17 11.90 24.55
CA GLU A 389 16.56 10.47 24.48
C GLU A 389 17.89 10.32 23.70
#